data_e528856096bd1b97aed9758b69d312fb
#
_entry.id   e528856096bd1b97aed9758b69d312fb
#
_cell.length_a   1.000
_cell.length_b   1.000
_cell.length_c   1.000
_cell.angle_alpha   90.00
_cell.angle_beta   90.00
_cell.angle_gamma   90.00
#
_symmetry.space_group_name_H-M   'P 1'
#
loop_
_entity.id
_entity.type
_entity.pdbx_description
1 polymer ?
#
loop_
_entity_poly.entity_id
_entity_poly.type
_entity_poly.pdbx_seq_one_letter_code
_entity_poly.pdbx_strand_id
1 'polypeptide(L)'
;MEIQEVPYTEAPIELLLEADPSVDKIKAYLPASRCFAAILQGKPVGAYVVQCIAPAVYELMSIAVSPEYQRKGIGSKLLKHAITTVHDMGARRLEVGTGTFGYQLAWYQREGFRVFAVERDFFLVNYEEPIYENNIQLKDMLRLAVDY
;
A
#
# COMPACT_ATOMS: atom_id res chain seq x y z
N MET A 1 6.81 10.01 -16.82
CA MET A 1 6.58 8.92 -15.86
C MET A 1 5.40 8.09 -16.32
N GLU A 2 5.56 6.81 -16.28
CA GLU A 2 4.55 5.85 -16.72
C GLU A 2 4.31 4.83 -15.59
N ILE A 3 3.04 4.50 -15.32
CA ILE A 3 2.69 3.46 -14.35
C ILE A 3 2.27 2.23 -15.15
N GLN A 4 2.94 1.10 -14.91
CA GLN A 4 2.69 -0.13 -15.65
C GLN A 4 2.71 -1.33 -14.70
N GLU A 5 1.93 -2.35 -15.06
CA GLU A 5 1.95 -3.61 -14.34
C GLU A 5 3.25 -4.35 -14.61
N VAL A 6 3.84 -4.94 -13.56
CA VAL A 6 5.04 -5.77 -13.67
C VAL A 6 4.75 -7.14 -13.05
N PRO A 7 5.38 -8.21 -13.55
CA PRO A 7 5.25 -9.53 -12.91
C PRO A 7 5.71 -9.46 -11.46
N TYR A 8 5.09 -10.24 -10.56
CA TYR A 8 5.50 -10.19 -9.15
C TYR A 8 6.97 -10.60 -8.96
N THR A 9 7.52 -11.40 -9.85
CA THR A 9 8.92 -11.79 -9.83
C THR A 9 9.87 -10.63 -10.10
N GLU A 10 9.37 -9.54 -10.69
CA GLU A 10 10.13 -8.34 -11.01
C GLU A 10 9.73 -7.16 -10.10
N ALA A 11 8.93 -7.42 -9.06
CA ALA A 11 8.54 -6.37 -8.13
C ALA A 11 9.76 -5.75 -7.47
N PRO A 12 9.81 -4.41 -7.33
CA PRO A 12 10.96 -3.73 -6.72
C PRO A 12 10.91 -3.86 -5.19
N ILE A 13 11.44 -4.99 -4.67
CA ILE A 13 11.40 -5.33 -3.25
C ILE A 13 12.02 -4.23 -2.38
N GLU A 14 13.17 -3.69 -2.79
CA GLU A 14 13.85 -2.64 -2.02
C GLU A 14 12.96 -1.41 -1.84
N LEU A 15 12.19 -1.08 -2.87
CA LEU A 15 11.27 0.04 -2.83
C LEU A 15 10.07 -0.26 -1.93
N LEU A 16 9.53 -1.47 -1.99
CA LEU A 16 8.41 -1.89 -1.16
C LEU A 16 8.77 -1.91 0.32
N LEU A 17 10.05 -2.11 0.67
CA LEU A 17 10.53 -2.05 2.04
C LEU A 17 10.34 -0.67 2.69
N GLU A 18 10.18 0.38 1.89
CA GLU A 18 9.86 1.71 2.42
C GLU A 18 8.47 1.73 3.09
N ALA A 19 7.56 0.88 2.63
CA ALA A 19 6.20 0.81 3.16
C ALA A 19 6.01 -0.33 4.18
N ASP A 20 6.74 -1.43 4.02
CA ASP A 20 6.65 -2.59 4.90
C ASP A 20 8.07 -3.06 5.25
N PRO A 21 8.46 -3.01 6.54
CA PRO A 21 9.84 -3.36 6.93
C PRO A 21 10.15 -4.85 6.84
N SER A 22 9.17 -5.71 6.56
CA SER A 22 9.36 -7.16 6.54
C SER A 22 9.46 -7.70 5.13
N VAL A 23 10.67 -8.10 4.72
CA VAL A 23 10.89 -8.79 3.43
C VAL A 23 10.06 -10.06 3.34
N ASP A 24 9.97 -10.82 4.43
CA ASP A 24 9.22 -12.08 4.47
C ASP A 24 7.74 -11.87 4.19
N LYS A 25 7.15 -10.81 4.76
CA LYS A 25 5.74 -10.47 4.51
C LYS A 25 5.52 -10.07 3.06
N ILE A 26 6.40 -9.23 2.51
CA ILE A 26 6.33 -8.80 1.10
C ILE A 26 6.37 -10.04 0.20
N LYS A 27 7.34 -10.91 0.39
CA LYS A 27 7.48 -12.13 -0.42
C LYS A 27 6.30 -13.08 -0.25
N ALA A 28 5.66 -13.08 0.92
CA ALA A 28 4.52 -13.95 1.17
C ALA A 28 3.28 -13.52 0.38
N TYR A 29 2.99 -12.21 0.27
CA TYR A 29 1.77 -11.79 -0.43
C TYR A 29 1.97 -11.54 -1.93
N LEU A 30 3.19 -11.30 -2.40
CA LEU A 30 3.45 -10.97 -3.81
C LEU A 30 2.90 -12.01 -4.82
N PRO A 31 3.12 -13.33 -4.64
CA PRO A 31 2.66 -14.31 -5.64
C PRO A 31 1.15 -14.30 -5.88
N ALA A 32 0.34 -13.93 -4.88
CA ALA A 32 -1.10 -13.86 -4.98
C ALA A 32 -1.60 -12.44 -5.33
N SER A 33 -0.70 -11.53 -5.67
CA SER A 33 -0.99 -10.11 -5.83
C SER A 33 -0.62 -9.63 -7.22
N ARG A 34 -1.08 -8.40 -7.55
CA ARG A 34 -0.67 -7.70 -8.77
C ARG A 34 0.14 -6.47 -8.36
N CYS A 35 1.25 -6.28 -9.03
CA CYS A 35 2.20 -5.19 -8.76
C CYS A 35 2.23 -4.21 -9.92
N PHE A 36 2.21 -2.91 -9.60
CA PHE A 36 2.30 -1.82 -10.57
C PHE A 36 3.44 -0.91 -10.16
N ALA A 37 4.24 -0.49 -11.13
CA ALA A 37 5.40 0.35 -10.88
C ALA A 37 5.33 1.64 -11.69
N ALA A 38 5.71 2.74 -11.05
CA ALA A 38 5.94 4.00 -11.72
C ALA A 38 7.37 4.01 -12.24
N ILE A 39 7.52 4.11 -13.54
CA ILE A 39 8.81 4.05 -14.23
C ILE A 39 9.19 5.45 -14.70
N LEU A 40 10.38 5.89 -14.35
CA LEU A 40 10.94 7.17 -14.79
C LEU A 40 12.35 6.89 -15.31
N GLN A 41 12.56 7.22 -16.61
CA GLN A 41 13.85 6.98 -17.28
C GLN A 41 14.30 5.52 -17.12
N GLY A 42 13.36 4.59 -17.29
CA GLY A 42 13.65 3.14 -17.23
C GLY A 42 13.84 2.59 -15.83
N LYS A 43 13.63 3.39 -14.78
CA LYS A 43 13.88 3.01 -13.39
C LYS A 43 12.58 3.08 -12.58
N PRO A 44 12.27 2.06 -11.76
CA PRO A 44 11.12 2.14 -10.87
C PRO A 44 11.38 3.14 -9.75
N VAL A 45 10.51 4.13 -9.62
CA VAL A 45 10.60 5.19 -8.62
C VAL A 45 9.47 5.12 -7.61
N GLY A 46 8.46 4.30 -7.89
CA GLY A 46 7.35 4.04 -6.98
C GLY A 46 6.64 2.77 -7.39
N ALA A 47 5.86 2.20 -6.49
CA ALA A 47 5.13 0.97 -6.77
C ALA A 47 3.95 0.82 -5.82
N TYR A 48 2.96 0.04 -6.24
CA TYR A 48 1.91 -0.43 -5.34
C TYR A 48 1.57 -1.88 -5.66
N VAL A 49 1.01 -2.55 -4.65
CA VAL A 49 0.62 -3.95 -4.75
C VAL A 49 -0.82 -4.08 -4.29
N VAL A 50 -1.66 -4.74 -5.08
CA VAL A 50 -3.06 -5.01 -4.71
C VAL A 50 -3.34 -6.50 -4.78
N GLN A 51 -4.19 -6.97 -3.88
CA GLN A 51 -4.57 -8.37 -3.79
C GLN A 51 -6.08 -8.49 -3.66
N CYS A 52 -6.67 -9.44 -4.39
CA CYS A 52 -8.08 -9.80 -4.22
C CYS A 52 -8.21 -10.63 -2.94
N ILE A 53 -8.92 -10.11 -1.94
CA ILE A 53 -9.04 -10.74 -0.62
C ILE A 53 -10.41 -11.41 -0.40
N ALA A 54 -11.39 -11.07 -1.23
CA ALA A 54 -12.74 -11.65 -1.21
C ALA A 54 -13.38 -11.34 -2.56
N PRO A 55 -14.53 -11.92 -2.92
CA PRO A 55 -15.17 -11.63 -4.20
C PRO A 55 -15.41 -10.12 -4.37
N ALA A 56 -14.82 -9.55 -5.42
CA ALA A 56 -14.89 -8.11 -5.75
C ALA A 56 -14.37 -7.16 -4.66
N VAL A 57 -13.56 -7.66 -3.71
CA VAL A 57 -12.92 -6.86 -2.67
C VAL A 57 -11.40 -7.01 -2.81
N TYR A 58 -10.72 -5.89 -2.94
CA TYR A 58 -9.26 -5.84 -3.05
C TYR A 58 -8.67 -5.12 -1.85
N GLU A 59 -7.44 -5.44 -1.54
CA GLU A 59 -6.65 -4.72 -0.54
C GLU A 59 -5.42 -4.12 -1.20
N LEU A 60 -5.15 -2.85 -0.89
CA LEU A 60 -3.88 -2.21 -1.20
C LEU A 60 -2.87 -2.70 -0.16
N MET A 61 -2.05 -3.67 -0.55
CA MET A 61 -1.10 -4.33 0.34
C MET A 61 0.07 -3.44 0.66
N SER A 62 0.51 -2.64 -0.31
CA SER A 62 1.67 -1.77 -0.16
C SER A 62 1.62 -0.67 -1.20
N ILE A 63 2.10 0.51 -0.84
CA ILE A 63 2.34 1.62 -1.76
C ILE A 63 3.57 2.38 -1.27
N ALA A 64 4.54 2.60 -2.15
CA ALA A 64 5.80 3.19 -1.78
C ALA A 64 6.38 4.06 -2.89
N VAL A 65 7.10 5.09 -2.51
CA VAL A 65 7.87 5.95 -3.42
C VAL A 65 9.31 6.00 -2.91
N SER A 66 10.27 5.87 -3.82
CA SER A 66 11.69 5.98 -3.48
C SER A 66 11.94 7.32 -2.77
N PRO A 67 12.75 7.34 -1.68
CA PRO A 67 12.98 8.57 -0.92
C PRO A 67 13.40 9.77 -1.76
N GLU A 68 14.23 9.55 -2.80
CA GLU A 68 14.70 10.61 -3.70
C GLU A 68 13.58 11.26 -4.51
N TYR A 69 12.46 10.56 -4.66
CA TYR A 69 11.34 10.99 -5.50
C TYR A 69 10.10 11.34 -4.69
N GLN A 70 10.17 11.32 -3.38
CA GLN A 70 9.07 11.72 -2.51
C GLN A 70 8.81 13.22 -2.60
N ARG A 71 7.60 13.65 -2.21
CA ARG A 71 7.14 15.04 -2.24
C ARG A 71 7.06 15.65 -3.65
N LYS A 72 6.91 14.80 -4.66
CA LYS A 72 6.78 15.24 -6.08
C LYS A 72 5.45 14.82 -6.69
N GLY A 73 4.52 14.35 -5.86
CA GLY A 73 3.19 13.94 -6.32
C GLY A 73 3.11 12.53 -6.90
N ILE A 74 4.19 11.76 -6.89
CA ILE A 74 4.21 10.40 -7.43
C ILE A 74 3.31 9.47 -6.62
N GLY A 75 3.39 9.56 -5.27
CA GLY A 75 2.55 8.76 -4.39
C GLY A 75 1.07 8.97 -4.66
N SER A 76 0.63 10.23 -4.81
CA SER A 76 -0.77 10.54 -5.11
C SER A 76 -1.20 10.01 -6.47
N LYS A 77 -0.34 10.06 -7.47
CA LYS A 77 -0.63 9.47 -8.79
C LYS A 77 -0.76 7.97 -8.72
N LEU A 78 0.12 7.32 -7.96
CA LEU A 78 0.04 5.86 -7.73
C LEU A 78 -1.25 5.49 -7.01
N LEU A 79 -1.61 6.21 -5.95
CA LEU A 79 -2.82 5.92 -5.19
C LEU A 79 -4.08 6.09 -6.05
N LYS A 80 -4.17 7.18 -6.81
CA LYS A 80 -5.28 7.40 -7.74
C LYS A 80 -5.33 6.31 -8.82
N HIS A 81 -4.18 5.89 -9.32
CA HIS A 81 -4.09 4.81 -10.29
C HIS A 81 -4.61 3.49 -9.69
N ALA A 82 -4.22 3.19 -8.44
CA ALA A 82 -4.70 1.99 -7.75
C ALA A 82 -6.22 1.99 -7.59
N ILE A 83 -6.78 3.11 -7.13
CA ILE A 83 -8.23 3.25 -6.94
C ILE A 83 -8.97 3.02 -8.26
N THR A 84 -8.51 3.64 -9.35
CA THR A 84 -9.14 3.53 -10.67
C THR A 84 -8.96 2.12 -11.26
N THR A 85 -7.75 1.58 -11.18
CA THR A 85 -7.41 0.28 -11.77
C THR A 85 -8.23 -0.83 -11.12
N VAL A 86 -8.33 -0.83 -9.80
CA VAL A 86 -9.09 -1.84 -9.05
C VAL A 86 -10.58 -1.72 -9.37
N HIS A 87 -11.11 -0.52 -9.52
CA HIS A 87 -12.48 -0.31 -9.96
C HIS A 87 -12.70 -0.92 -11.36
N ASP A 88 -11.78 -0.67 -12.28
CA ASP A 88 -11.87 -1.18 -13.66
C ASP A 88 -11.75 -2.71 -13.72
N MET A 89 -11.16 -3.33 -12.71
CA MET A 89 -11.13 -4.81 -12.57
C MET A 89 -12.46 -5.38 -12.10
N GLY A 90 -13.47 -4.54 -11.80
CA GLY A 90 -14.77 -4.97 -11.33
C GLY A 90 -14.91 -5.02 -9.81
N ALA A 91 -13.98 -4.42 -9.08
CA ALA A 91 -14.06 -4.38 -7.63
C ALA A 91 -15.22 -3.50 -7.18
N ARG A 92 -15.85 -3.91 -6.07
CA ARG A 92 -16.84 -3.07 -5.37
C ARG A 92 -16.24 -2.35 -4.19
N ARG A 93 -15.01 -2.71 -3.76
CA ARG A 93 -14.38 -2.15 -2.57
C ARG A 93 -12.87 -2.31 -2.65
N LEU A 94 -12.15 -1.28 -2.23
CA LEU A 94 -10.70 -1.32 -2.04
C LEU A 94 -10.40 -0.97 -0.58
N GLU A 95 -9.71 -1.85 0.13
CA GLU A 95 -9.33 -1.68 1.53
C GLU A 95 -7.85 -1.36 1.66
N VAL A 96 -7.50 -0.71 2.77
CA VAL A 96 -6.11 -0.45 3.15
C VAL A 96 -5.99 -0.43 4.67
N GLY A 97 -4.86 -0.89 5.18
CA GLY A 97 -4.53 -0.79 6.60
C GLY A 97 -3.45 0.24 6.84
N THR A 98 -3.53 0.96 7.94
CA THR A 98 -2.50 1.93 8.33
C THR A 98 -2.47 2.09 9.85
N GLY A 99 -1.42 2.75 10.36
CA GLY A 99 -1.31 3.08 11.77
C GLY A 99 -2.39 4.06 12.21
N THR A 100 -2.52 4.22 13.52
CA THR A 100 -3.57 5.06 14.11
C THR A 100 -3.25 6.56 14.07
N PHE A 101 -2.11 6.93 13.49
CA PHE A 101 -1.66 8.33 13.38
C PHE A 101 -0.74 8.46 12.17
N GLY A 102 -0.36 9.67 11.86
CA GLY A 102 0.60 9.98 10.82
C GLY A 102 -0.04 10.51 9.54
N TYR A 103 0.82 10.97 8.61
CA TYR A 103 0.35 11.61 7.38
C TYR A 103 -0.39 10.64 6.45
N GLN A 104 -0.08 9.36 6.52
CA GLN A 104 -0.70 8.35 5.66
C GLN A 104 -2.19 8.22 5.93
N LEU A 105 -2.58 8.27 7.21
CA LEU A 105 -3.99 8.23 7.59
C LEU A 105 -4.77 9.38 6.96
N ALA A 106 -4.22 10.59 7.00
CA ALA A 106 -4.84 11.75 6.38
C ALA A 106 -4.83 11.64 4.85
N TRP A 107 -3.73 11.15 4.28
CA TRP A 107 -3.57 10.99 2.84
C TRP A 107 -4.62 10.05 2.24
N TYR A 108 -4.82 8.88 2.86
CA TYR A 108 -5.86 7.95 2.41
C TYR A 108 -7.25 8.59 2.50
N GLN A 109 -7.54 9.31 3.59
CA GLN A 109 -8.84 9.95 3.75
C GLN A 109 -9.09 11.05 2.72
N ARG A 110 -8.05 11.80 2.34
CA ARG A 110 -8.19 12.81 1.28
C ARG A 110 -8.52 12.17 -0.08
N GLU A 111 -8.11 10.93 -0.31
CA GLU A 111 -8.42 10.22 -1.55
C GLU A 111 -9.74 9.44 -1.48
N GLY A 112 -10.51 9.60 -0.42
CA GLY A 112 -11.85 9.03 -0.30
C GLY A 112 -11.96 7.77 0.55
N PHE A 113 -10.88 7.30 1.13
CA PHE A 113 -10.93 6.17 2.06
C PHE A 113 -11.59 6.59 3.38
N ARG A 114 -12.39 5.70 3.94
CA ARG A 114 -13.04 5.91 5.23
C ARG A 114 -12.71 4.78 6.19
N VAL A 115 -12.46 5.11 7.45
CA VAL A 115 -12.21 4.14 8.51
C VAL A 115 -13.46 3.31 8.75
N PHE A 116 -13.31 1.98 8.80
CA PHE A 116 -14.44 1.08 9.07
C PHE A 116 -14.16 0.08 10.20
N ALA A 117 -12.89 -0.13 10.59
CA ALA A 117 -12.55 -1.11 11.62
C ALA A 117 -11.20 -0.79 12.25
N VAL A 118 -10.96 -1.40 13.43
CA VAL A 118 -9.69 -1.37 14.14
C VAL A 118 -9.24 -2.80 14.38
N GLU A 119 -8.02 -3.13 13.97
CA GLU A 119 -7.39 -4.40 14.32
C GLU A 119 -6.46 -4.17 15.50
N ARG A 120 -6.94 -4.53 16.69
CA ARG A 120 -6.17 -4.37 17.93
C ARG A 120 -4.92 -5.24 17.91
N ASP A 121 -3.81 -4.68 18.33
CA ASP A 121 -2.52 -5.35 18.50
C ASP A 121 -1.91 -5.88 17.19
N PHE A 122 -2.39 -5.42 16.01
CA PHE A 122 -1.92 -5.92 14.73
C PHE A 122 -0.40 -5.86 14.60
N PHE A 123 0.20 -4.73 14.95
CA PHE A 123 1.65 -4.55 14.79
C PHE A 123 2.45 -5.30 15.83
N LEU A 124 1.85 -5.62 16.97
CA LEU A 124 2.50 -6.42 18.02
C LEU A 124 2.50 -7.91 17.67
N VAL A 125 1.43 -8.38 17.01
CA VAL A 125 1.25 -9.81 16.67
C VAL A 125 1.99 -10.16 15.37
N ASN A 126 1.99 -9.27 14.40
CA ASN A 126 2.46 -9.58 13.04
C ASN A 126 3.92 -9.22 12.75
N TYR A 127 4.59 -8.52 13.66
CA TYR A 127 5.99 -8.11 13.50
C TYR A 127 6.80 -8.51 14.72
N GLU A 128 7.97 -9.11 14.51
CA GLU A 128 8.84 -9.52 15.58
C GLU A 128 9.46 -8.32 16.32
N GLU A 129 9.85 -7.31 15.55
CA GLU A 129 10.47 -6.11 16.09
C GLU A 129 9.45 -5.00 16.27
N PRO A 130 9.52 -4.21 17.35
CA PRO A 130 8.63 -3.06 17.51
C PRO A 130 8.84 -2.04 16.39
N ILE A 131 7.74 -1.48 15.90
CA ILE A 131 7.77 -0.46 14.85
C ILE A 131 7.36 0.88 15.47
N TYR A 132 8.19 1.90 15.24
CA TYR A 132 7.95 3.25 15.76
C TYR A 132 7.81 4.24 14.61
N GLU A 133 6.87 5.17 14.75
CA GLU A 133 6.75 6.37 13.92
C GLU A 133 6.52 7.57 14.84
N ASN A 134 7.22 8.66 14.59
CA ASN A 134 7.10 9.88 15.42
C ASN A 134 7.29 9.59 16.90
N ASN A 135 8.21 8.66 17.23
CA ASN A 135 8.50 8.22 18.60
C ASN A 135 7.32 7.55 19.32
N ILE A 136 6.32 7.08 18.56
CA ILE A 136 5.18 6.34 19.09
C ILE A 136 5.22 4.94 18.48
N GLN A 137 5.10 3.94 19.35
CA GLN A 137 5.06 2.55 18.89
C GLN A 137 3.73 2.26 18.20
N LEU A 138 3.80 1.70 17.00
CA LEU A 138 2.61 1.20 16.30
C LEU A 138 2.13 -0.06 17.00
N LYS A 139 0.87 -0.09 17.39
CA LYS A 139 0.23 -1.24 18.04
C LYS A 139 -1.00 -1.70 17.30
N ASP A 140 -1.96 -0.81 17.11
CA ASP A 140 -3.24 -1.10 16.49
C ASP A 140 -3.24 -0.61 15.04
N MET A 141 -3.97 -1.31 14.16
CA MET A 141 -4.13 -0.92 12.78
C MET A 141 -5.54 -0.43 12.53
N LEU A 142 -5.68 0.71 11.85
CA LEU A 142 -6.96 1.14 11.30
C LEU A 142 -7.16 0.53 9.93
N ARG A 143 -8.38 0.06 9.66
CA ARG A 143 -8.79 -0.43 8.35
C ARG A 143 -9.68 0.63 7.71
N LEU A 144 -9.33 1.01 6.48
CA LEU A 144 -10.08 1.99 5.70
C LEU A 144 -10.51 1.37 4.38
N ALA A 145 -11.54 1.94 3.76
CA ALA A 145 -12.01 1.47 2.47
C ALA A 145 -12.59 2.58 1.62
N VAL A 146 -12.47 2.39 0.31
CA VAL A 146 -13.26 3.10 -0.70
C VAL A 146 -14.29 2.10 -1.22
N ASP A 147 -15.56 2.47 -1.18
CA ASP A 147 -16.65 1.68 -1.77
C ASP A 147 -17.03 2.33 -3.11
N TYR A 148 -17.08 1.51 -4.16
CA TYR A 148 -17.38 1.99 -5.51
C TYR A 148 -18.87 1.99 -5.82
#